data_0fcea2b75b2d8c64091410d246a226e4
#
_entry.id   0fcea2b75b2d8c64091410d246a226e4
#
_cell.length_a   1.000
_cell.length_b   1.000
_cell.length_c   1.000
_cell.angle_alpha   90.00
_cell.angle_beta   90.00
_cell.angle_gamma   90.00
#
_symmetry.space_group_name_H-M   'P 1'
#
loop_
_entity.id
_entity.type
_entity.pdbx_description
1 polymer ?
#
loop_
_entity_poly.entity_id
_entity_poly.type
_entity_poly.pdbx_seq_one_letter_code
_entity_poly.pdbx_strand_id
1 'polypeptide(L)'
;MRLIPRKLCLAWCIVVSFAIFVHAQDGSDPKVAQAARKEGEIVWYTTMSSDQSNAFMARFQQKYSFLKPSVIRLGGSALLNRVLTEAKAGKNFFDVVHGTGEIVLPLMDMGLLAPYMSPERKMIADDLKDRKGFWTSVYVNSVVLGYNTNLLKGQVVPRGYNDLLQPRWKARKISVDDTYATFLQGLIAVWGKDKALDYLKKLAEQEPVVMRGSTVRVQLAAAGEFPLVIAYANIIQYLAEKGAPIDWVPLEPAVISVNTVMAGAKASHPNAAKLFIDFTLSKEGQEKLWDFQRIPSRSDVEPKPARLFRGYKRYVVHPEEMQNLDETAKLYSQILKTR
;
A
#
# COMPACT_ATOMS: atom_id res chain seq x y z
N MET A 1 -19.65 87.38 29.00
CA MET A 1 -20.03 85.98 29.01
C MET A 1 -19.59 85.40 27.67
N ARG A 2 -18.41 84.72 27.59
CA ARG A 2 -17.80 84.21 26.34
C ARG A 2 -18.00 82.75 26.26
N LEU A 3 -18.63 82.25 25.17
CA LEU A 3 -18.81 80.84 24.81
C LEU A 3 -17.57 80.36 24.13
N ILE A 4 -17.03 79.23 24.61
CA ILE A 4 -15.90 78.49 24.01
C ILE A 4 -16.48 77.33 23.16
N PRO A 5 -16.07 77.15 21.89
CA PRO A 5 -16.52 76.00 21.08
C PRO A 5 -15.69 74.74 21.38
N ARG A 6 -16.40 73.64 21.65
CA ARG A 6 -15.83 72.31 21.78
C ARG A 6 -15.42 71.75 20.39
N LYS A 7 -14.12 71.50 20.18
CA LYS A 7 -13.61 70.79 19.03
C LYS A 7 -13.84 69.26 19.24
N LEU A 8 -14.63 68.63 18.37
CA LEU A 8 -14.77 67.19 18.27
C LEU A 8 -13.54 66.67 17.53
N CYS A 9 -12.68 65.86 18.20
CA CYS A 9 -11.67 65.05 17.55
C CYS A 9 -12.30 63.75 17.19
N LEU A 10 -12.52 63.51 15.86
CA LEU A 10 -12.85 62.21 15.33
C LEU A 10 -11.54 61.38 15.27
N ALA A 11 -11.40 60.39 16.17
CA ALA A 11 -10.36 59.39 16.10
C ALA A 11 -10.78 58.31 15.09
N TRP A 12 -10.08 58.22 13.97
CA TRP A 12 -10.26 57.16 12.97
C TRP A 12 -9.48 55.94 13.45
N CYS A 13 -10.18 54.96 14.00
CA CYS A 13 -9.59 53.65 14.28
C CYS A 13 -9.44 52.89 12.97
N ILE A 14 -8.21 52.82 12.46
CA ILE A 14 -7.83 51.89 11.37
C ILE A 14 -7.75 50.49 11.99
N VAL A 15 -8.78 49.67 11.76
CA VAL A 15 -8.73 48.22 12.07
C VAL A 15 -7.90 47.56 10.99
N VAL A 16 -6.61 47.36 11.27
CA VAL A 16 -5.76 46.51 10.45
C VAL A 16 -6.13 45.05 10.77
N SER A 17 -6.97 44.46 9.95
CA SER A 17 -7.23 43.02 10.01
C SER A 17 -5.96 42.26 9.60
N PHE A 18 -5.17 41.83 10.57
CA PHE A 18 -4.14 40.83 10.37
C PHE A 18 -4.84 39.51 10.08
N ALA A 19 -4.92 39.15 8.80
CA ALA A 19 -5.23 37.79 8.41
C ALA A 19 -4.03 36.92 8.85
N ILE A 20 -4.18 36.25 9.99
CA ILE A 20 -3.25 35.22 10.44
C ILE A 20 -3.35 34.07 9.42
N PHE A 21 -2.46 34.04 8.43
CA PHE A 21 -2.21 32.86 7.65
C PHE A 21 -1.61 31.82 8.59
N VAL A 22 -2.47 30.95 9.13
CA VAL A 22 -2.00 29.70 9.72
C VAL A 22 -1.33 28.92 8.62
N HIS A 23 -0.02 29.04 8.51
CA HIS A 23 0.81 28.14 7.71
C HIS A 23 0.76 26.79 8.40
N ALA A 24 -0.07 25.90 7.90
CA ALA A 24 0.10 24.48 8.20
C ALA A 24 1.51 24.09 7.72
N GLN A 25 2.37 23.69 8.66
CA GLN A 25 3.69 23.11 8.38
C GLN A 25 3.50 21.71 7.80
N ASP A 26 3.14 21.62 6.53
CA ASP A 26 2.89 20.35 5.85
C ASP A 26 3.93 20.01 4.81
N GLY A 27 5.09 20.57 4.85
CA GLY A 27 6.21 20.21 3.96
C GLY A 27 5.96 20.44 2.46
N SER A 28 4.74 20.80 2.04
CA SER A 28 4.45 21.06 0.63
C SER A 28 4.93 22.47 0.24
N ASP A 29 5.55 22.59 -0.95
CA ASP A 29 5.99 23.87 -1.49
C ASP A 29 4.75 24.76 -1.77
N PRO A 30 4.66 25.97 -1.20
CA PRO A 30 3.55 26.90 -1.45
C PRO A 30 3.34 27.21 -2.94
N LYS A 31 4.41 27.17 -3.74
CA LYS A 31 4.32 27.35 -5.20
C LYS A 31 3.60 26.20 -5.88
N VAL A 32 3.84 24.98 -5.42
CA VAL A 32 3.12 23.79 -5.91
C VAL A 32 1.65 23.88 -5.56
N ALA A 33 1.31 24.26 -4.33
CA ALA A 33 -0.09 24.45 -3.91
C ALA A 33 -0.80 25.54 -4.71
N GLN A 34 -0.13 26.66 -5.01
CA GLN A 34 -0.68 27.73 -5.83
C GLN A 34 -0.89 27.30 -7.29
N ALA A 35 0.03 26.54 -7.86
CA ALA A 35 -0.08 26.00 -9.21
C ALA A 35 -1.21 24.96 -9.29
N ALA A 36 -1.29 24.04 -8.33
CA ALA A 36 -2.36 23.06 -8.23
C ALA A 36 -3.75 23.73 -8.11
N ARG A 37 -3.85 24.86 -7.41
CA ARG A 37 -5.10 25.63 -7.34
C ARG A 37 -5.57 26.13 -8.72
N LYS A 38 -4.63 26.46 -9.63
CA LYS A 38 -4.97 26.87 -11.00
C LYS A 38 -5.38 25.68 -11.85
N GLU A 39 -4.83 24.48 -11.59
CA GLU A 39 -5.20 23.25 -12.25
C GLU A 39 -6.61 22.79 -11.86
N GLY A 40 -7.00 22.94 -10.61
CA GLY A 40 -8.37 22.76 -10.11
C GLY A 40 -8.87 21.32 -10.01
N GLU A 41 -8.19 20.36 -10.61
CA GLU A 41 -8.59 18.96 -10.68
C GLU A 41 -7.44 18.01 -10.36
N ILE A 42 -7.78 16.74 -10.05
CA ILE A 42 -6.83 15.64 -9.94
C ILE A 42 -7.49 14.31 -10.31
N VAL A 43 -6.81 13.49 -11.10
CA VAL A 43 -7.27 12.15 -11.47
C VAL A 43 -6.34 11.10 -10.86
N TRP A 44 -6.89 10.32 -9.95
CA TRP A 44 -6.19 9.27 -9.24
C TRP A 44 -6.67 7.88 -9.66
N TYR A 45 -5.79 7.10 -10.29
CA TYR A 45 -6.01 5.69 -10.58
C TYR A 45 -5.45 4.84 -9.43
N THR A 46 -6.26 3.91 -8.89
CA THR A 46 -5.87 3.18 -7.68
C THR A 46 -6.36 1.74 -7.63
N THR A 47 -5.56 0.88 -7.00
CA THR A 47 -5.95 -0.49 -6.62
C THR A 47 -6.53 -0.58 -5.20
N MET A 48 -6.47 0.50 -4.42
CA MET A 48 -7.09 0.57 -3.09
C MET A 48 -8.60 0.34 -3.20
N SER A 49 -9.24 -0.32 -2.23
CA SER A 49 -10.69 -0.54 -2.27
C SER A 49 -11.45 0.80 -2.33
N SER A 50 -12.66 0.78 -2.90
CA SER A 50 -13.43 2.01 -3.11
C SER A 50 -13.68 2.78 -1.80
N ASP A 51 -14.05 2.07 -0.73
CA ASP A 51 -14.29 2.70 0.58
C ASP A 51 -13.03 3.37 1.13
N GLN A 52 -11.88 2.67 1.04
CA GLN A 52 -10.60 3.20 1.51
C GLN A 52 -10.11 4.37 0.66
N SER A 53 -10.18 4.26 -0.68
CA SER A 53 -9.74 5.33 -1.59
C SER A 53 -10.59 6.58 -1.46
N ASN A 54 -11.91 6.43 -1.32
CA ASN A 54 -12.81 7.56 -1.10
C ASN A 54 -12.56 8.24 0.25
N ALA A 55 -12.39 7.47 1.33
CA ALA A 55 -12.07 8.02 2.65
C ALA A 55 -10.69 8.68 2.69
N PHE A 56 -9.71 8.14 1.97
CA PHE A 56 -8.38 8.74 1.84
C PHE A 56 -8.43 10.05 1.06
N MET A 57 -9.13 10.05 -0.08
CA MET A 57 -9.31 11.24 -0.91
C MET A 57 -10.11 12.33 -0.18
N ALA A 58 -11.13 11.96 0.59
CA ALA A 58 -11.90 12.91 1.39
C ALA A 58 -11.00 13.64 2.42
N ARG A 59 -10.02 12.93 3.02
CA ARG A 59 -9.04 13.57 3.92
C ARG A 59 -8.12 14.53 3.19
N PHE A 60 -7.68 14.18 1.98
CA PHE A 60 -6.93 15.08 1.11
C PHE A 60 -7.73 16.35 0.77
N GLN A 61 -9.01 16.20 0.38
CA GLN A 61 -9.88 17.32 0.04
C GLN A 61 -10.18 18.25 1.22
N GLN A 62 -10.23 17.76 2.45
CA GLN A 62 -10.36 18.62 3.63
C GLN A 62 -9.22 19.64 3.70
N LYS A 63 -8.03 19.25 3.27
CA LYS A 63 -6.84 20.10 3.26
C LYS A 63 -6.75 20.97 2.00
N TYR A 64 -7.13 20.41 0.86
CA TYR A 64 -7.00 21.03 -0.46
C TYR A 64 -8.37 21.11 -1.17
N SER A 65 -9.33 21.81 -0.52
CA SER A 65 -10.72 21.90 -0.96
C SER A 65 -10.92 22.54 -2.34
N PHE A 66 -9.89 23.18 -2.88
CA PHE A 66 -9.90 23.79 -4.21
C PHE A 66 -9.69 22.76 -5.34
N LEU A 67 -9.35 21.51 -5.05
CA LEU A 67 -9.19 20.44 -6.03
C LEU A 67 -10.46 19.59 -6.11
N LYS A 68 -10.89 19.29 -7.34
CA LYS A 68 -11.96 18.34 -7.65
C LYS A 68 -11.32 16.99 -8.00
N PRO A 69 -11.41 15.97 -7.15
CA PRO A 69 -10.81 14.68 -7.44
C PRO A 69 -11.72 13.82 -8.32
N SER A 70 -11.08 13.05 -9.19
CA SER A 70 -11.65 11.90 -9.87
C SER A 70 -10.88 10.65 -9.44
N VAL A 71 -11.58 9.70 -8.80
CA VAL A 71 -10.98 8.46 -8.32
C VAL A 71 -11.44 7.30 -9.19
N ILE A 72 -10.50 6.65 -9.86
CA ILE A 72 -10.77 5.48 -10.70
C ILE A 72 -10.17 4.25 -10.01
N ARG A 73 -11.05 3.40 -9.46
CA ARG A 73 -10.64 2.17 -8.78
C ARG A 73 -10.75 0.96 -9.72
N LEU A 74 -9.66 0.21 -9.87
CA LEU A 74 -9.60 -1.05 -10.60
C LEU A 74 -8.72 -2.05 -9.83
N GLY A 75 -8.85 -3.35 -10.11
CA GLY A 75 -7.88 -4.35 -9.65
C GLY A 75 -6.56 -4.22 -10.43
N GLY A 76 -5.44 -4.75 -9.87
CA GLY A 76 -4.10 -4.52 -10.40
C GLY A 76 -3.96 -4.76 -11.92
N SER A 77 -4.28 -5.96 -12.39
CA SER A 77 -4.21 -6.28 -13.83
C SER A 77 -5.18 -5.45 -14.68
N ALA A 78 -6.39 -5.17 -14.17
CA ALA A 78 -7.37 -4.35 -14.91
C ALA A 78 -6.93 -2.88 -14.98
N LEU A 79 -6.31 -2.35 -13.91
CA LEU A 79 -5.73 -1.02 -13.89
C LEU A 79 -4.57 -0.91 -14.87
N LEU A 80 -3.65 -1.85 -14.85
CA LEU A 80 -2.52 -1.88 -15.79
C LEU A 80 -3.03 -1.94 -17.24
N ASN A 81 -3.93 -2.87 -17.55
CA ASN A 81 -4.49 -3.01 -18.90
C ASN A 81 -5.19 -1.74 -19.37
N ARG A 82 -5.93 -1.06 -18.49
CA ARG A 82 -6.57 0.21 -18.81
C ARG A 82 -5.55 1.28 -19.17
N VAL A 83 -4.54 1.48 -18.32
CA VAL A 83 -3.48 2.50 -18.57
C VAL A 83 -2.75 2.21 -19.87
N LEU A 84 -2.37 0.95 -20.13
CA LEU A 84 -1.68 0.55 -21.36
C LEU A 84 -2.56 0.74 -22.60
N THR A 85 -3.87 0.48 -22.52
CA THR A 85 -4.82 0.69 -23.62
C THR A 85 -4.99 2.17 -23.91
N GLU A 86 -5.16 2.99 -22.90
CA GLU A 86 -5.23 4.46 -23.02
C GLU A 86 -3.95 5.02 -23.65
N ALA A 87 -2.78 4.57 -23.21
CA ALA A 87 -1.49 4.99 -23.76
C ALA A 87 -1.31 4.60 -25.24
N LYS A 88 -1.71 3.37 -25.63
CA LYS A 88 -1.69 2.94 -27.04
C LYS A 88 -2.62 3.78 -27.93
N ALA A 89 -3.70 4.29 -27.37
CA ALA A 89 -4.61 5.23 -28.07
C ALA A 89 -4.10 6.69 -28.02
N GLY A 90 -2.86 6.94 -27.55
CA GLY A 90 -2.28 8.27 -27.41
C GLY A 90 -2.93 9.14 -26.33
N LYS A 91 -3.67 8.51 -25.40
CA LYS A 91 -4.37 9.19 -24.30
C LYS A 91 -3.64 8.97 -22.97
N ASN A 92 -3.72 9.98 -22.11
CA ASN A 92 -3.29 9.87 -20.72
C ASN A 92 -4.35 10.54 -19.84
N PHE A 93 -5.01 9.75 -18.99
CA PHE A 93 -6.14 10.23 -18.18
C PHE A 93 -5.83 10.27 -16.68
N PHE A 94 -4.67 9.80 -16.25
CA PHE A 94 -4.30 9.83 -14.83
C PHE A 94 -3.21 10.87 -14.56
N ASP A 95 -3.29 11.50 -13.41
CA ASP A 95 -2.24 12.35 -12.85
C ASP A 95 -1.37 11.56 -11.87
N VAL A 96 -2.01 10.70 -11.09
CA VAL A 96 -1.36 9.81 -10.13
C VAL A 96 -1.89 8.39 -10.30
N VAL A 97 -0.99 7.41 -10.28
CA VAL A 97 -1.35 6.00 -10.21
C VAL A 97 -0.82 5.40 -8.91
N HIS A 98 -1.67 4.62 -8.23
CA HIS A 98 -1.33 3.85 -7.05
C HIS A 98 -1.64 2.38 -7.29
N GLY A 99 -0.67 1.51 -6.99
CA GLY A 99 -0.86 0.07 -7.16
C GLY A 99 0.25 -0.77 -6.56
N THR A 100 0.12 -2.08 -6.70
CA THR A 100 1.13 -3.04 -6.29
C THR A 100 2.42 -2.88 -7.12
N GLY A 101 3.55 -3.32 -6.58
CA GLY A 101 4.85 -3.25 -7.27
C GLY A 101 4.85 -3.85 -8.68
N GLU A 102 3.95 -4.77 -8.95
CA GLU A 102 3.79 -5.47 -10.24
C GLU A 102 3.51 -4.53 -11.43
N ILE A 103 2.83 -3.41 -11.20
CA ILE A 103 2.48 -2.49 -12.28
C ILE A 103 3.57 -1.47 -12.60
N VAL A 104 4.58 -1.36 -11.74
CA VAL A 104 5.61 -0.30 -11.83
C VAL A 104 6.45 -0.44 -13.09
N LEU A 105 7.07 -1.61 -13.29
CA LEU A 105 7.96 -1.83 -14.45
C LEU A 105 7.23 -1.67 -15.79
N PRO A 106 6.07 -2.29 -16.03
CA PRO A 106 5.35 -2.09 -17.29
C PRO A 106 5.03 -0.62 -17.58
N LEU A 107 4.71 0.17 -16.56
CA LEU A 107 4.45 1.60 -16.73
C LEU A 107 5.74 2.41 -16.98
N MET A 108 6.85 2.04 -16.32
CA MET A 108 8.16 2.65 -16.56
C MET A 108 8.69 2.37 -17.98
N ASP A 109 8.62 1.11 -18.42
CA ASP A 109 9.10 0.68 -19.75
C ASP A 109 8.35 1.37 -20.89
N MET A 110 7.09 1.69 -20.69
CA MET A 110 6.27 2.45 -21.62
C MET A 110 6.45 3.98 -21.51
N GLY A 111 7.33 4.46 -20.62
CA GLY A 111 7.55 5.89 -20.39
C GLY A 111 6.33 6.64 -19.86
N LEU A 112 5.45 5.95 -19.10
CA LEU A 112 4.20 6.51 -18.60
C LEU A 112 4.33 7.17 -17.23
N LEU A 113 5.47 7.02 -16.56
CA LEU A 113 5.75 7.58 -15.25
C LEU A 113 6.76 8.73 -15.34
N ALA A 114 6.56 9.76 -14.53
CA ALA A 114 7.50 10.84 -14.29
C ALA A 114 8.20 10.67 -12.94
N PRO A 115 9.51 10.95 -12.84
CA PRO A 115 10.18 10.98 -11.55
C PRO A 115 9.69 12.17 -10.73
N TYR A 116 9.38 11.93 -9.45
CA TYR A 116 9.07 12.97 -8.48
C TYR A 116 9.74 12.72 -7.14
N MET A 117 10.59 13.65 -6.73
CA MET A 117 11.33 13.62 -5.47
C MET A 117 10.56 14.37 -4.39
N SER A 118 9.45 13.78 -3.92
CA SER A 118 8.69 14.33 -2.78
C SER A 118 9.60 14.59 -1.58
N PRO A 119 9.49 15.72 -0.87
CA PRO A 119 10.27 16.00 0.34
C PRO A 119 9.99 14.99 1.47
N GLU A 120 8.84 14.32 1.43
CA GLU A 120 8.42 13.33 2.42
C GLU A 120 9.18 11.99 2.29
N ARG A 121 9.83 11.75 1.14
CA ARG A 121 10.64 10.54 0.88
C ARG A 121 11.82 10.37 1.83
N LYS A 122 12.25 11.44 2.50
CA LYS A 122 13.31 11.38 3.53
C LYS A 122 12.95 10.46 4.71
N MET A 123 11.65 10.30 4.98
CA MET A 123 11.13 9.45 6.06
C MET A 123 10.76 8.04 5.58
N ILE A 124 10.90 7.74 4.30
CA ILE A 124 10.68 6.41 3.73
C ILE A 124 12.03 5.69 3.62
N ALA A 125 12.09 4.45 4.09
CA ALA A 125 13.31 3.65 4.03
C ALA A 125 13.77 3.42 2.58
N ASP A 126 15.06 3.21 2.35
CA ASP A 126 15.62 3.13 1.00
C ASP A 126 15.15 1.90 0.23
N ASP A 127 14.81 0.81 0.93
CA ASP A 127 14.20 -0.40 0.38
C ASP A 127 12.70 -0.26 0.06
N LEU A 128 12.10 0.90 0.33
CA LEU A 128 10.69 1.19 0.06
C LEU A 128 10.49 2.32 -0.97
N LYS A 129 11.53 2.66 -1.73
CA LYS A 129 11.45 3.73 -2.74
C LYS A 129 12.48 3.54 -3.86
N ASP A 130 12.13 3.94 -5.07
CA ASP A 130 13.07 4.06 -6.18
C ASP A 130 14.06 5.21 -5.98
N ARG A 131 15.33 5.00 -6.29
CA ARG A 131 16.37 6.06 -6.18
C ARG A 131 16.13 7.25 -7.10
N LYS A 132 15.54 7.01 -8.27
CA LYS A 132 15.28 8.06 -9.28
C LYS A 132 13.95 8.78 -9.07
N GLY A 133 13.08 8.31 -8.18
CA GLY A 133 11.81 8.94 -7.85
C GLY A 133 10.61 8.48 -8.68
N PHE A 134 10.73 7.41 -9.47
CA PHE A 134 9.61 6.90 -10.25
C PHE A 134 8.49 6.31 -9.39
N TRP A 135 8.83 5.71 -8.26
CA TRP A 135 7.86 5.18 -7.31
C TRP A 135 8.29 5.38 -5.85
N THR A 136 7.32 5.41 -4.97
CA THR A 136 7.52 5.37 -3.52
C THR A 136 6.42 4.53 -2.90
N SER A 137 6.79 3.66 -1.96
CA SER A 137 5.81 2.84 -1.23
C SER A 137 4.95 3.72 -0.32
N VAL A 138 3.64 3.50 -0.37
CA VAL A 138 2.64 4.13 0.50
C VAL A 138 2.41 3.24 1.73
N TYR A 139 2.22 1.97 1.48
CA TYR A 139 2.09 0.93 2.51
C TYR A 139 2.60 -0.40 1.98
N VAL A 140 2.84 -1.31 2.89
CA VAL A 140 3.32 -2.65 2.55
C VAL A 140 2.34 -3.73 3.00
N ASN A 141 2.44 -4.91 2.38
CA ASN A 141 1.79 -6.13 2.84
C ASN A 141 2.87 -7.14 3.25
N SER A 142 2.78 -7.66 4.47
CA SER A 142 3.66 -8.72 4.98
C SER A 142 2.97 -10.07 4.87
N VAL A 143 3.56 -11.02 4.14
CA VAL A 143 3.07 -12.40 4.07
C VAL A 143 3.56 -13.15 5.29
N VAL A 144 2.62 -13.73 6.04
CA VAL A 144 2.87 -14.43 7.31
C VAL A 144 2.06 -15.71 7.40
N LEU A 145 2.29 -16.50 8.44
CA LEU A 145 1.48 -17.67 8.78
C LEU A 145 0.41 -17.28 9.80
N GLY A 146 -0.85 -17.28 9.37
CA GLY A 146 -2.00 -17.24 10.27
C GLY A 146 -2.36 -18.63 10.77
N TYR A 147 -2.90 -18.71 11.97
CA TYR A 147 -3.35 -19.97 12.57
C TYR A 147 -4.60 -19.79 13.42
N ASN A 148 -5.50 -20.78 13.38
CA ASN A 148 -6.67 -20.80 14.23
C ASN A 148 -6.27 -21.17 15.66
N THR A 149 -6.52 -20.28 16.62
CA THR A 149 -6.11 -20.43 18.01
C THR A 149 -6.85 -21.53 18.76
N ASN A 150 -8.08 -21.85 18.35
CA ASN A 150 -8.87 -22.94 18.94
C ASN A 150 -8.37 -24.31 18.45
N LEU A 151 -8.14 -24.44 17.13
CA LEU A 151 -7.67 -25.70 16.54
C LEU A 151 -6.23 -26.04 16.94
N LEU A 152 -5.39 -25.03 17.21
CA LEU A 152 -4.02 -25.23 17.66
C LEU A 152 -3.83 -25.12 19.17
N LYS A 153 -4.91 -25.07 19.95
CA LYS A 153 -4.83 -25.02 21.43
C LYS A 153 -4.01 -26.20 21.97
N GLY A 154 -2.93 -25.91 22.70
CA GLY A 154 -2.04 -26.91 23.24
C GLY A 154 -1.07 -27.55 22.23
N GLN A 155 -1.06 -27.10 20.97
CA GLN A 155 -0.14 -27.57 19.93
C GLN A 155 0.96 -26.55 19.66
N VAL A 156 2.10 -27.04 19.13
CA VAL A 156 3.20 -26.20 18.68
C VAL A 156 2.84 -25.53 17.37
N VAL A 157 2.77 -24.19 17.37
CA VAL A 157 2.56 -23.38 16.16
C VAL A 157 3.84 -23.42 15.31
N PRO A 158 3.75 -23.69 13.99
CA PRO A 158 4.89 -23.58 13.06
C PRO A 158 5.51 -22.18 13.11
N ARG A 159 6.84 -22.08 13.10
CA ARG A 159 7.57 -20.80 13.16
C ARG A 159 8.50 -20.58 11.96
N GLY A 160 8.63 -21.58 11.11
CA GLY A 160 9.48 -21.53 9.93
C GLY A 160 8.85 -22.20 8.73
N TYR A 161 9.38 -21.90 7.56
CA TYR A 161 8.90 -22.49 6.30
C TYR A 161 8.94 -24.02 6.30
N ASN A 162 10.03 -24.61 6.85
CA ASN A 162 10.18 -26.06 6.92
C ASN A 162 9.19 -26.75 7.87
N ASP A 163 8.70 -26.04 8.89
CA ASP A 163 7.70 -26.59 9.80
C ASP A 163 6.37 -26.91 9.08
N LEU A 164 6.08 -26.18 8.00
CA LEU A 164 4.89 -26.39 7.18
C LEU A 164 4.97 -27.66 6.31
N LEU A 165 6.16 -28.23 6.17
CA LEU A 165 6.40 -29.45 5.38
C LEU A 165 6.25 -30.72 6.22
N GLN A 166 5.96 -30.61 7.52
CA GLN A 166 5.78 -31.76 8.39
C GLN A 166 4.49 -32.53 8.04
N PRO A 167 4.49 -33.89 8.10
CA PRO A 167 3.32 -34.71 7.72
C PRO A 167 2.02 -34.39 8.45
N ARG A 168 2.10 -33.84 9.65
CA ARG A 168 0.93 -33.42 10.43
C ARG A 168 0.10 -32.30 9.77
N TRP A 169 0.69 -31.56 8.82
CA TRP A 169 0.03 -30.47 8.11
C TRP A 169 -0.52 -30.89 6.73
N LYS A 170 -0.43 -32.18 6.40
CA LYS A 170 -0.96 -32.73 5.15
C LYS A 170 -2.49 -32.74 5.13
N ALA A 171 -3.05 -32.93 3.93
CA ALA A 171 -4.48 -33.09 3.71
C ALA A 171 -5.33 -31.87 4.11
N ARG A 172 -5.18 -30.78 3.33
CA ARG A 172 -6.00 -29.55 3.42
C ARG A 172 -5.88 -28.76 4.72
N LYS A 173 -4.80 -28.95 5.49
CA LYS A 173 -4.59 -28.22 6.75
C LYS A 173 -3.92 -26.85 6.58
N ILE A 174 -3.40 -26.56 5.37
CA ILE A 174 -2.79 -25.26 5.04
C ILE A 174 -3.58 -24.64 3.91
N SER A 175 -3.91 -23.35 4.00
CA SER A 175 -4.44 -22.60 2.85
C SER A 175 -3.40 -21.64 2.27
N VAL A 176 -3.27 -21.64 0.93
CA VAL A 176 -2.40 -20.77 0.16
C VAL A 176 -3.20 -20.03 -0.91
N ASP A 177 -2.72 -18.86 -1.34
CA ASP A 177 -3.36 -18.06 -2.40
C ASP A 177 -2.92 -18.56 -3.77
N ASP A 178 -3.81 -18.58 -4.74
CA ASP A 178 -3.52 -18.97 -6.12
C ASP A 178 -2.78 -17.89 -6.93
N THR A 179 -2.66 -16.69 -6.37
CA THR A 179 -2.10 -15.50 -7.05
C THR A 179 -0.81 -14.97 -6.42
N TYR A 180 -0.22 -15.66 -5.45
CA TYR A 180 0.97 -15.15 -4.72
C TYR A 180 2.29 -15.32 -5.48
N ALA A 181 2.34 -14.89 -6.76
CA ALA A 181 3.58 -14.89 -7.54
C ALA A 181 4.68 -14.06 -6.87
N THR A 182 4.33 -12.90 -6.30
CA THR A 182 5.26 -12.03 -5.57
C THR A 182 5.84 -12.73 -4.32
N PHE A 183 5.06 -13.61 -3.66
CA PHE A 183 5.58 -14.43 -2.57
C PHE A 183 6.67 -15.40 -3.06
N LEU A 184 6.42 -16.12 -4.16
CA LEU A 184 7.44 -17.00 -4.76
C LEU A 184 8.64 -16.17 -5.24
N GLN A 185 8.43 -15.00 -5.83
CA GLN A 185 9.51 -14.11 -6.26
C GLN A 185 10.42 -13.72 -5.09
N GLY A 186 9.84 -13.39 -3.93
CA GLY A 186 10.61 -13.10 -2.72
C GLY A 186 11.40 -14.32 -2.22
N LEU A 187 10.83 -15.52 -2.26
CA LEU A 187 11.56 -16.75 -1.93
C LEU A 187 12.71 -17.04 -2.91
N ILE A 188 12.50 -16.80 -4.21
CA ILE A 188 13.54 -16.93 -5.24
C ILE A 188 14.70 -15.96 -4.97
N ALA A 189 14.39 -14.72 -4.64
CA ALA A 189 15.40 -13.70 -4.35
C ALA A 189 16.27 -14.06 -3.11
N VAL A 190 15.63 -14.63 -2.08
CA VAL A 190 16.33 -14.97 -0.82
C VAL A 190 17.06 -16.33 -0.89
N TRP A 191 16.47 -17.33 -1.53
CA TRP A 191 16.97 -18.71 -1.49
C TRP A 191 17.60 -19.19 -2.79
N GLY A 192 17.40 -18.47 -3.90
CA GLY A 192 17.67 -18.93 -5.25
C GLY A 192 16.49 -19.74 -5.82
N LYS A 193 16.42 -19.76 -7.17
CA LYS A 193 15.28 -20.34 -7.93
C LYS A 193 15.03 -21.82 -7.57
N ASP A 194 16.08 -22.63 -7.59
CA ASP A 194 15.93 -24.08 -7.40
C ASP A 194 15.38 -24.43 -6.00
N LYS A 195 15.92 -23.81 -4.96
CA LYS A 195 15.48 -24.05 -3.58
C LYS A 195 14.07 -23.53 -3.34
N ALA A 196 13.71 -22.38 -3.90
CA ALA A 196 12.36 -21.82 -3.78
C ALA A 196 11.33 -22.71 -4.48
N LEU A 197 11.63 -23.23 -5.68
CA LEU A 197 10.76 -24.14 -6.40
C LEU A 197 10.65 -25.52 -5.73
N ASP A 198 11.76 -26.05 -5.18
CA ASP A 198 11.72 -27.29 -4.39
C ASP A 198 10.83 -27.15 -3.16
N TYR A 199 10.98 -26.05 -2.43
CA TYR A 199 10.09 -25.74 -1.30
C TYR A 199 8.62 -25.69 -1.71
N LEU A 200 8.31 -24.97 -2.80
CA LEU A 200 6.92 -24.84 -3.27
C LEU A 200 6.33 -26.20 -3.68
N LYS A 201 7.12 -27.08 -4.32
CA LYS A 201 6.71 -28.45 -4.65
C LYS A 201 6.40 -29.26 -3.39
N LYS A 202 7.28 -29.22 -2.39
CA LYS A 202 7.07 -29.88 -1.10
C LYS A 202 5.85 -29.33 -0.35
N LEU A 203 5.59 -28.01 -0.47
CA LEU A 203 4.38 -27.41 0.09
C LEU A 203 3.12 -27.91 -0.66
N ALA A 204 3.19 -28.08 -1.99
CA ALA A 204 2.10 -28.65 -2.77
C ALA A 204 1.81 -30.11 -2.40
N GLU A 205 2.85 -30.90 -2.00
CA GLU A 205 2.70 -32.27 -1.50
C GLU A 205 1.96 -32.34 -0.15
N GLN A 206 1.85 -31.22 0.58
CA GLN A 206 0.98 -31.11 1.76
C GLN A 206 -0.50 -31.04 1.40
N GLU A 207 -0.85 -31.01 0.11
CA GLU A 207 -2.22 -30.93 -0.41
C GLU A 207 -2.97 -29.69 0.15
N PRO A 208 -2.41 -28.47 0.00
CA PRO A 208 -3.02 -27.27 0.58
C PRO A 208 -4.36 -26.93 -0.08
N VAL A 209 -5.19 -26.19 0.64
CA VAL A 209 -6.36 -25.54 0.05
C VAL A 209 -5.89 -24.33 -0.74
N VAL A 210 -5.93 -24.43 -2.08
CA VAL A 210 -5.54 -23.38 -3.01
C VAL A 210 -6.78 -22.60 -3.42
N MET A 211 -6.85 -21.33 -3.06
CA MET A 211 -7.98 -20.46 -3.41
C MET A 211 -7.58 -18.98 -3.37
N ARG A 212 -8.30 -18.17 -4.14
CA ARG A 212 -8.05 -16.72 -4.25
C ARG A 212 -8.59 -15.92 -3.08
N GLY A 213 -7.82 -14.93 -2.66
CA GLY A 213 -8.26 -13.85 -1.77
C GLY A 213 -7.89 -14.08 -0.31
N SER A 214 -6.93 -13.29 0.19
CA SER A 214 -6.47 -13.36 1.58
C SER A 214 -7.61 -13.19 2.59
N THR A 215 -8.53 -12.24 2.38
CA THR A 215 -9.62 -11.97 3.33
C THR A 215 -10.51 -13.18 3.54
N VAL A 216 -10.98 -13.80 2.45
CA VAL A 216 -11.85 -14.99 2.50
C VAL A 216 -11.13 -16.16 3.15
N ARG A 217 -9.87 -16.41 2.81
CA ARG A 217 -9.08 -17.51 3.39
C ARG A 217 -8.85 -17.34 4.89
N VAL A 218 -8.58 -16.10 5.32
CA VAL A 218 -8.41 -15.79 6.77
C VAL A 218 -9.74 -15.97 7.52
N GLN A 219 -10.87 -15.59 6.92
CA GLN A 219 -12.20 -15.83 7.51
C GLN A 219 -12.50 -17.33 7.64
N LEU A 220 -12.21 -18.12 6.62
CA LEU A 220 -12.37 -19.57 6.65
C LEU A 220 -11.45 -20.23 7.68
N ALA A 221 -10.19 -19.78 7.81
CA ALA A 221 -9.29 -20.25 8.86
C ALA A 221 -9.84 -19.93 10.26
N ALA A 222 -10.35 -18.71 10.46
CA ALA A 222 -10.98 -18.32 11.71
C ALA A 222 -12.24 -19.15 12.02
N ALA A 223 -13.02 -19.53 10.99
CA ALA A 223 -14.17 -20.40 11.11
C ALA A 223 -13.82 -21.89 11.38
N GLY A 224 -12.53 -22.28 11.23
CA GLY A 224 -12.05 -23.63 11.52
C GLY A 224 -11.98 -24.58 10.32
N GLU A 225 -12.14 -24.09 9.09
CA GLU A 225 -12.04 -24.91 7.87
C GLU A 225 -10.65 -25.53 7.66
N PHE A 226 -9.63 -24.82 8.11
CA PHE A 226 -8.24 -25.30 8.16
C PHE A 226 -7.46 -24.56 9.25
N PRO A 227 -6.50 -25.25 9.92
CA PRO A 227 -5.78 -24.67 11.05
C PRO A 227 -4.76 -23.57 10.65
N LEU A 228 -4.26 -23.59 9.40
CA LEU A 228 -3.16 -22.72 8.95
C LEU A 228 -3.51 -21.98 7.65
N VAL A 229 -3.08 -20.72 7.55
CA VAL A 229 -3.26 -19.90 6.33
C VAL A 229 -2.04 -19.04 6.08
N ILE A 230 -1.47 -19.08 4.86
CA ILE A 230 -0.45 -18.14 4.42
C ILE A 230 -1.16 -16.91 3.85
N ALA A 231 -1.13 -15.77 4.55
CA ALA A 231 -1.91 -14.58 4.22
C ALA A 231 -1.21 -13.29 4.68
N TYR A 232 -1.84 -12.15 4.43
CA TYR A 232 -1.32 -10.85 4.87
C TYR A 232 -1.57 -10.61 6.37
N ALA A 233 -0.51 -10.21 7.07
CA ALA A 233 -0.52 -9.97 8.52
C ALA A 233 -1.62 -9.00 8.97
N ASN A 234 -1.82 -7.92 8.24
CA ASN A 234 -2.81 -6.90 8.57
C ASN A 234 -4.25 -7.42 8.53
N ILE A 235 -4.57 -8.36 7.62
CA ILE A 235 -5.91 -8.96 7.54
C ILE A 235 -6.16 -9.88 8.73
N ILE A 236 -5.16 -10.70 9.08
CA ILE A 236 -5.26 -11.60 10.23
C ILE A 236 -5.38 -10.79 11.52
N GLN A 237 -4.53 -9.77 11.68
CA GLN A 237 -4.55 -8.87 12.82
C GLN A 237 -5.92 -8.19 13.01
N TYR A 238 -6.48 -7.68 11.91
CA TYR A 238 -7.80 -7.04 11.94
C TYR A 238 -8.90 -7.99 12.47
N LEU A 239 -8.93 -9.23 11.99
CA LEU A 239 -9.92 -10.22 12.43
C LEU A 239 -9.67 -10.64 13.88
N ALA A 240 -8.43 -10.81 14.30
CA ALA A 240 -8.07 -11.10 15.69
C ALA A 240 -8.55 -9.99 16.66
N GLU A 241 -8.36 -8.71 16.28
CA GLU A 241 -8.85 -7.56 17.06
C GLU A 241 -10.39 -7.50 17.13
N LYS A 242 -11.09 -8.10 16.17
CA LYS A 242 -12.55 -8.28 16.20
C LYS A 242 -13.00 -9.50 16.99
N GLY A 243 -12.09 -10.21 17.66
CA GLY A 243 -12.37 -11.36 18.50
C GLY A 243 -12.45 -12.69 17.76
N ALA A 244 -12.07 -12.76 16.49
CA ALA A 244 -11.98 -14.02 15.77
C ALA A 244 -10.86 -14.90 16.36
N PRO A 245 -11.05 -16.24 16.44
CA PRO A 245 -10.08 -17.16 17.01
C PRO A 245 -8.92 -17.42 16.03
N ILE A 246 -8.19 -16.38 15.69
CA ILE A 246 -7.04 -16.42 14.78
C ILE A 246 -5.92 -15.54 15.29
N ASP A 247 -4.68 -15.94 15.07
CA ASP A 247 -3.49 -15.14 15.32
C ASP A 247 -2.43 -15.49 14.27
N TRP A 248 -1.25 -14.86 14.31
CA TRP A 248 -0.22 -15.07 13.31
C TRP A 248 1.19 -15.03 13.89
N VAL A 249 2.11 -15.67 13.16
CA VAL A 249 3.55 -15.62 13.38
C VAL A 249 4.25 -15.31 12.06
N PRO A 250 5.41 -14.62 12.08
CA PRO A 250 6.18 -14.41 10.86
C PRO A 250 6.77 -15.74 10.37
N LEU A 251 6.86 -15.90 9.05
CA LEU A 251 7.73 -16.88 8.38
C LEU A 251 9.00 -16.13 7.97
N GLU A 252 10.15 -16.46 8.55
CA GLU A 252 11.37 -15.67 8.31
C GLU A 252 12.26 -16.21 7.18
N PRO A 253 12.68 -15.33 6.26
CA PRO A 253 12.29 -13.92 6.16
C PRO A 253 10.86 -13.78 5.64
N ALA A 254 10.09 -12.85 6.26
CA ALA A 254 8.75 -12.55 5.75
C ALA A 254 8.87 -11.79 4.43
N VAL A 255 8.13 -12.27 3.42
CA VAL A 255 8.09 -11.61 2.12
C VAL A 255 7.16 -10.39 2.18
N ILE A 256 7.70 -9.23 1.81
CA ILE A 256 7.01 -7.96 1.83
C ILE A 256 6.75 -7.51 0.39
N SER A 257 5.51 -7.19 0.07
CA SER A 257 5.14 -6.52 -1.18
C SER A 257 4.82 -5.05 -0.94
N VAL A 258 5.26 -4.17 -1.86
CA VAL A 258 5.04 -2.74 -1.80
C VAL A 258 3.75 -2.35 -2.53
N ASN A 259 3.05 -1.34 -2.01
CA ASN A 259 1.99 -0.62 -2.70
C ASN A 259 2.45 0.81 -2.93
N THR A 260 2.62 1.17 -4.18
CA THR A 260 3.39 2.35 -4.62
C THR A 260 2.48 3.48 -5.09
N VAL A 261 2.97 4.71 -4.94
CA VAL A 261 2.41 5.90 -5.59
C VAL A 261 3.40 6.43 -6.62
N MET A 262 2.89 6.82 -7.78
CA MET A 262 3.66 7.20 -8.96
C MET A 262 3.01 8.39 -9.66
N ALA A 263 3.80 9.33 -10.16
CA ALA A 263 3.32 10.45 -10.96
C ALA A 263 3.23 10.07 -12.45
N GLY A 264 2.19 10.52 -13.13
CA GLY A 264 2.04 10.34 -14.56
C GLY A 264 3.00 11.23 -15.37
N ALA A 265 3.67 10.67 -16.40
CA ALA A 265 4.58 11.42 -17.26
C ALA A 265 3.90 12.53 -18.08
N LYS A 266 2.62 12.34 -18.38
CA LYS A 266 1.78 13.29 -19.14
C LYS A 266 0.56 13.70 -18.33
N ALA A 267 0.75 13.89 -17.00
CA ALA A 267 -0.30 14.35 -16.12
C ALA A 267 -0.88 15.69 -16.60
N SER A 268 -2.21 15.78 -16.71
CA SER A 268 -2.88 17.05 -17.04
C SER A 268 -2.77 18.05 -15.89
N HIS A 269 -2.64 17.54 -14.66
CA HIS A 269 -2.57 18.33 -13.44
C HIS A 269 -1.31 17.97 -12.63
N PRO A 270 -0.09 18.30 -13.16
CA PRO A 270 1.17 17.84 -12.57
C PRO A 270 1.46 18.40 -11.18
N ASN A 271 0.95 19.59 -10.85
CA ASN A 271 1.14 20.16 -9.52
C ASN A 271 0.14 19.58 -8.50
N ALA A 272 -1.09 19.32 -8.92
CA ALA A 272 -2.06 18.57 -8.10
C ALA A 272 -1.56 17.15 -7.83
N ALA A 273 -0.92 16.49 -8.81
CA ALA A 273 -0.28 15.19 -8.65
C ALA A 273 0.83 15.23 -7.58
N LYS A 274 1.73 16.21 -7.63
CA LYS A 274 2.79 16.40 -6.62
C LYS A 274 2.19 16.61 -5.23
N LEU A 275 1.20 17.48 -5.13
CA LEU A 275 0.53 17.80 -3.87
C LEU A 275 -0.14 16.56 -3.25
N PHE A 276 -0.77 15.72 -4.08
CA PHE A 276 -1.38 14.47 -3.63
C PHE A 276 -0.35 13.42 -3.23
N ILE A 277 0.76 13.31 -3.95
CA ILE A 277 1.86 12.41 -3.59
C ILE A 277 2.49 12.86 -2.26
N ASP A 278 2.74 14.17 -2.08
CA ASP A 278 3.27 14.70 -0.82
C ASP A 278 2.32 14.42 0.35
N PHE A 279 1.01 14.66 0.17
CA PHE A 279 0.02 14.31 1.18
C PHE A 279 0.01 12.79 1.49
N THR A 280 0.04 11.95 0.46
CA THR A 280 0.02 10.50 0.61
C THR A 280 1.23 9.98 1.42
N LEU A 281 2.39 10.60 1.25
CA LEU A 281 3.63 10.25 1.94
C LEU A 281 3.84 11.05 3.24
N SER A 282 3.03 12.09 3.51
CA SER A 282 3.12 12.87 4.73
C SER A 282 2.75 12.05 5.96
N LYS A 283 3.14 12.52 7.14
CA LYS A 283 2.76 11.86 8.41
C LYS A 283 1.24 11.70 8.51
N GLU A 284 0.49 12.75 8.18
CA GLU A 284 -0.98 12.76 8.18
C GLU A 284 -1.57 11.69 7.25
N GLY A 285 -1.11 11.61 6.00
CA GLY A 285 -1.56 10.61 5.03
C GLY A 285 -1.21 9.18 5.45
N GLN A 286 -0.03 8.99 6.04
CA GLN A 286 0.41 7.68 6.53
C GLN A 286 -0.32 7.25 7.81
N GLU A 287 -0.65 8.17 8.72
CA GLU A 287 -1.49 7.89 9.89
C GLU A 287 -2.92 7.52 9.49
N LYS A 288 -3.45 8.10 8.41
CA LYS A 288 -4.77 7.72 7.88
C LYS A 288 -4.84 6.25 7.43
N LEU A 289 -3.72 5.63 7.10
CA LEU A 289 -3.65 4.21 6.74
C LEU A 289 -4.02 3.27 7.92
N TRP A 290 -3.90 3.73 9.18
CA TRP A 290 -4.32 2.97 10.35
C TRP A 290 -5.83 2.65 10.32
N ASP A 291 -6.66 3.56 9.83
CA ASP A 291 -8.11 3.35 9.71
C ASP A 291 -8.44 2.17 8.79
N PHE A 292 -7.51 1.81 7.91
CA PHE A 292 -7.62 0.73 6.93
C PHE A 292 -6.83 -0.52 7.31
N GLN A 293 -6.26 -0.56 8.52
CA GLN A 293 -5.38 -1.63 8.98
C GLN A 293 -4.19 -1.85 8.03
N ARG A 294 -3.67 -0.78 7.40
CA ARG A 294 -2.50 -0.85 6.52
C ARG A 294 -1.22 -0.65 7.33
N ILE A 295 -0.13 -1.19 6.82
CA ILE A 295 1.20 -1.03 7.39
C ILE A 295 1.87 0.15 6.69
N PRO A 296 1.97 1.33 7.34
CA PRO A 296 2.56 2.52 6.73
C PRO A 296 4.02 2.29 6.31
N SER A 297 4.46 2.95 5.23
CA SER A 297 5.85 2.87 4.77
C SER A 297 6.77 3.89 5.45
N ARG A 298 6.21 4.87 6.13
CA ARG A 298 6.94 5.94 6.79
C ARG A 298 7.57 5.45 8.11
N SER A 299 8.86 5.74 8.32
CA SER A 299 9.63 5.23 9.45
C SER A 299 9.24 5.83 10.81
N ASP A 300 8.66 7.03 10.82
CA ASP A 300 8.17 7.76 12.00
C ASP A 300 6.65 7.59 12.24
N VAL A 301 6.00 6.70 11.48
CA VAL A 301 4.60 6.29 11.66
C VAL A 301 4.56 4.80 11.96
N GLU A 302 4.49 4.46 13.25
CA GLU A 302 4.50 3.07 13.71
C GLU A 302 3.22 2.36 13.26
N PRO A 303 3.29 1.13 12.70
CA PRO A 303 2.09 0.33 12.43
C PRO A 303 1.35 -0.03 13.72
N LYS A 304 0.04 -0.21 13.63
CA LYS A 304 -0.81 -0.57 14.77
C LYS A 304 -1.43 -1.96 14.58
N PRO A 305 -0.98 -2.95 15.37
CA PRO A 305 0.12 -2.91 16.35
C PRO A 305 1.51 -2.96 15.70
N ALA A 306 2.54 -2.54 16.45
CA ALA A 306 3.93 -2.49 15.98
C ALA A 306 4.44 -3.84 15.41
N ARG A 307 3.97 -4.98 15.93
CA ARG A 307 4.34 -6.33 15.47
C ARG A 307 4.05 -6.57 13.98
N LEU A 308 3.16 -5.79 13.36
CA LEU A 308 2.84 -5.92 11.93
C LEU A 308 4.06 -5.72 11.03
N PHE A 309 5.09 -5.00 11.52
CA PHE A 309 6.29 -4.71 10.73
C PHE A 309 7.59 -4.71 11.56
N ARG A 310 7.54 -5.09 12.83
CA ARG A 310 8.67 -5.09 13.76
C ARG A 310 8.88 -6.47 14.37
N GLY A 311 10.14 -6.74 14.77
CA GLY A 311 10.46 -7.93 15.54
C GLY A 311 10.72 -9.20 14.73
N TYR A 312 10.85 -9.13 13.39
CA TYR A 312 11.18 -10.27 12.54
C TYR A 312 12.01 -9.87 11.31
N LYS A 313 12.71 -10.85 10.74
CA LYS A 313 13.44 -10.67 9.47
C LYS A 313 12.47 -10.60 8.32
N ARG A 314 12.71 -9.67 7.40
CA ARG A 314 11.86 -9.47 6.23
C ARG A 314 12.69 -9.25 4.97
N TYR A 315 12.09 -9.53 3.84
CA TYR A 315 12.62 -9.25 2.52
C TYR A 315 11.58 -8.46 1.71
N VAL A 316 11.94 -7.28 1.26
CA VAL A 316 11.09 -6.44 0.40
C VAL A 316 11.34 -6.84 -1.04
N VAL A 317 10.29 -7.29 -1.73
CA VAL A 317 10.36 -7.57 -3.17
C VAL A 317 10.25 -6.24 -3.91
N HIS A 318 11.35 -5.82 -4.52
CA HIS A 318 11.40 -4.58 -5.30
C HIS A 318 10.69 -4.76 -6.64
N PRO A 319 10.02 -3.71 -7.17
CA PRO A 319 9.45 -3.75 -8.51
C PRO A 319 10.43 -4.21 -9.59
N GLU A 320 11.69 -3.81 -9.50
CA GLU A 320 12.77 -4.16 -10.43
C GLU A 320 13.08 -5.66 -10.47
N GLU A 321 12.71 -6.40 -9.42
CA GLU A 321 12.87 -7.86 -9.35
C GLU A 321 11.69 -8.60 -10.00
N MET A 322 10.66 -7.88 -10.44
CA MET A 322 9.43 -8.44 -10.99
C MET A 322 9.41 -8.54 -12.53
N GLN A 323 10.56 -8.40 -13.20
CA GLN A 323 10.66 -8.49 -14.66
C GLN A 323 10.06 -9.77 -15.24
N ASN A 324 10.22 -10.90 -14.54
CA ASN A 324 9.73 -12.22 -14.96
C ASN A 324 8.53 -12.69 -14.12
N LEU A 325 7.73 -11.74 -13.59
CA LEU A 325 6.64 -12.09 -12.69
C LEU A 325 5.59 -12.98 -13.36
N ASP A 326 5.32 -12.81 -14.66
CA ASP A 326 4.38 -13.67 -15.41
C ASP A 326 4.87 -15.11 -15.50
N GLU A 327 6.18 -15.32 -15.71
CA GLU A 327 6.78 -16.68 -15.68
C GLU A 327 6.68 -17.27 -14.28
N THR A 328 7.02 -16.49 -13.26
CA THR A 328 6.91 -16.89 -11.85
C THR A 328 5.46 -17.24 -11.49
N ALA A 329 4.48 -16.48 -11.97
CA ALA A 329 3.06 -16.74 -11.75
C ALA A 329 2.60 -18.05 -12.41
N LYS A 330 3.07 -18.33 -13.63
CA LYS A 330 2.81 -19.60 -14.31
C LYS A 330 3.38 -20.77 -13.53
N LEU A 331 4.65 -20.70 -13.12
CA LEU A 331 5.31 -21.74 -12.32
C LEU A 331 4.58 -21.95 -10.98
N TYR A 332 4.25 -20.91 -10.28
CA TYR A 332 3.51 -20.95 -9.03
C TYR A 332 2.17 -21.67 -9.20
N SER A 333 1.40 -21.25 -10.20
CA SER A 333 0.10 -21.84 -10.50
C SER A 333 0.20 -23.30 -10.94
N GLN A 334 1.18 -23.65 -11.77
CA GLN A 334 1.41 -25.02 -12.22
C GLN A 334 1.76 -25.95 -11.06
N ILE A 335 2.66 -25.53 -10.17
CA ILE A 335 3.10 -26.35 -9.04
C ILE A 335 1.96 -26.58 -8.05
N LEU A 336 1.16 -25.56 -7.75
CA LEU A 336 0.07 -25.68 -6.78
C LEU A 336 -1.21 -26.33 -7.35
N LYS A 337 -1.43 -26.30 -8.68
CA LYS A 337 -2.63 -26.87 -9.34
C LYS A 337 -2.42 -28.30 -9.87
N THR A 338 -1.25 -28.86 -9.78
CA THR A 338 -0.91 -30.19 -10.32
C THR A 338 -1.53 -31.36 -9.56
N ARG A 339 -2.69 -31.16 -8.91
CA ARG A 339 -3.50 -32.25 -8.38
C ARG A 339 -4.99 -32.04 -8.59
#